data_99477c14ea74c369a35642597cab8287
#
_entry.id   99477c14ea74c369a35642597cab8287
#
_cell.length_a   1.000
_cell.length_b   1.000
_cell.length_c   1.000
_cell.angle_alpha   90.00
_cell.angle_beta   90.00
_cell.angle_gamma   90.00
#
_symmetry.space_group_name_H-M   'P 1'
#
loop_
_entity.id
_entity.type
_entity.pdbx_description
1 polymer ?
#
loop_
_entity_poly.entity_id
_entity_poly.type
_entity_poly.pdbx_seq_one_letter_code
_entity_poly.pdbx_strand_id
1 'polypeptide(L)'
;MFDLTGKTALVTGASGGIGGAIARALHAQGATVALSGTRGEALEALALDLKCRTHVTPCDLSDASSTEALVPAAEAALGSLDILVNNAGVTRDNLFMRMKDAEWDAVLAINLTAAFRLSRAALKGMLKRRFGRIINITSIVGVTGNPGQANYAAAKAGLIAMSKSLAAEVASRGITVNCIAPGFIASPMTDALNGKQREAILSSVPMGRLGAGADIGAAAAYLASAEASYVTGQSLHVNGGMTMI
;
A
#
# COMPACT_ATOMS: atom_id res chain seq x y z
N MET A 1 -4.43 -22.04 -3.00
CA MET A 1 -5.06 -20.75 -3.45
C MET A 1 -4.05 -19.64 -3.22
N PHE A 2 -4.05 -18.69 -4.12
CA PHE A 2 -3.19 -17.47 -4.07
C PHE A 2 -1.69 -17.77 -4.08
N ASP A 3 -1.28 -18.82 -4.79
CA ASP A 3 0.13 -19.20 -4.91
C ASP A 3 0.93 -18.11 -5.64
N LEU A 4 1.99 -17.64 -5.00
CA LEU A 4 2.92 -16.63 -5.52
C LEU A 4 4.34 -17.19 -5.65
N THR A 5 4.48 -18.52 -5.68
CA THR A 5 5.79 -19.17 -5.87
C THR A 5 6.44 -18.69 -7.16
N GLY A 6 7.70 -18.26 -7.07
CA GLY A 6 8.45 -17.67 -8.19
C GLY A 6 8.08 -16.26 -8.57
N LYS A 7 7.15 -15.60 -7.85
CA LYS A 7 6.84 -14.18 -8.03
C LYS A 7 7.70 -13.30 -7.15
N THR A 8 7.93 -12.09 -7.62
CA THR A 8 8.74 -11.07 -6.92
C THR A 8 7.88 -9.87 -6.57
N ALA A 9 8.03 -9.35 -5.36
CA ALA A 9 7.23 -8.25 -4.86
C ALA A 9 8.09 -7.15 -4.24
N LEU A 10 7.72 -5.89 -4.44
CA LEU A 10 8.22 -4.73 -3.71
C LEU A 10 7.09 -4.19 -2.83
N VAL A 11 7.34 -4.08 -1.53
CA VAL A 11 6.39 -3.50 -0.56
C VAL A 11 7.00 -2.25 0.05
N THR A 12 6.40 -1.09 -0.23
CA THR A 12 6.81 0.17 0.40
C THR A 12 6.17 0.35 1.78
N GLY A 13 6.86 1.02 2.70
CA GLY A 13 6.41 1.16 4.07
C GLY A 13 6.32 -0.17 4.83
N ALA A 14 7.14 -1.16 4.45
CA ALA A 14 7.15 -2.51 5.03
C ALA A 14 7.55 -2.53 6.52
N SER A 15 8.22 -1.49 7.01
CA SER A 15 8.51 -1.32 8.44
C SER A 15 7.29 -0.95 9.29
N GLY A 16 6.13 -0.61 8.68
CA GLY A 16 4.87 -0.31 9.36
C GLY A 16 3.96 -1.53 9.55
N GLY A 17 2.91 -1.38 10.38
CA GLY A 17 2.01 -2.50 10.70
C GLY A 17 1.33 -3.11 9.47
N ILE A 18 0.70 -2.30 8.63
CA ILE A 18 0.02 -2.78 7.40
C ILE A 18 1.05 -3.30 6.39
N GLY A 19 2.11 -2.53 6.10
CA GLY A 19 3.13 -2.93 5.13
C GLY A 19 3.85 -4.22 5.52
N GLY A 20 4.19 -4.37 6.82
CA GLY A 20 4.78 -5.61 7.34
C GLY A 20 3.83 -6.80 7.23
N ALA A 21 2.54 -6.61 7.51
CA ALA A 21 1.54 -7.67 7.37
C ALA A 21 1.34 -8.09 5.90
N ILE A 22 1.34 -7.14 4.97
CA ILE A 22 1.30 -7.42 3.53
C ILE A 22 2.54 -8.21 3.11
N ALA A 23 3.75 -7.77 3.52
CA ALA A 23 4.99 -8.46 3.20
C ALA A 23 4.97 -9.91 3.70
N ARG A 24 4.51 -10.15 4.93
CA ARG A 24 4.34 -11.50 5.49
C ARG A 24 3.35 -12.33 4.67
N ALA A 25 2.22 -11.77 4.30
CA ALA A 25 1.20 -12.49 3.53
C ALA A 25 1.70 -12.91 2.14
N LEU A 26 2.34 -12.00 1.40
CA LEU A 26 2.92 -12.31 0.10
C LEU A 26 4.04 -13.35 0.21
N HIS A 27 4.92 -13.21 1.22
CA HIS A 27 5.99 -14.16 1.49
C HIS A 27 5.46 -15.56 1.85
N ALA A 28 4.43 -15.64 2.69
CA ALA A 28 3.79 -16.91 3.08
C ALA A 28 3.16 -17.63 1.87
N GLN A 29 2.73 -16.90 0.86
CA GLN A 29 2.22 -17.44 -0.41
C GLN A 29 3.35 -17.79 -1.41
N GLY A 30 4.61 -17.67 -1.04
CA GLY A 30 5.74 -18.11 -1.85
C GLY A 30 6.52 -17.00 -2.57
N ALA A 31 6.10 -15.75 -2.49
CA ALA A 31 6.81 -14.64 -3.13
C ALA A 31 8.19 -14.37 -2.52
N THR A 32 9.12 -13.87 -3.35
CA THR A 32 10.33 -13.18 -2.88
C THR A 32 10.02 -11.70 -2.72
N VAL A 33 10.30 -11.11 -1.55
CA VAL A 33 9.83 -9.77 -1.20
C VAL A 33 10.97 -8.81 -0.95
N ALA A 34 11.02 -7.70 -1.68
CA ALA A 34 11.83 -6.53 -1.36
C ALA A 34 11.05 -5.64 -0.36
N LEU A 35 11.69 -5.38 0.78
CA LEU A 35 11.14 -4.64 1.91
C LEU A 35 11.67 -3.22 1.88
N SER A 36 10.80 -2.23 1.67
CA SER A 36 11.23 -0.83 1.57
C SER A 36 10.57 0.07 2.62
N GLY A 37 11.31 1.06 3.07
CA GLY A 37 10.92 2.06 4.06
C GLY A 37 12.11 2.82 4.59
N THR A 38 11.88 3.77 5.51
CA THR A 38 12.93 4.63 6.08
C THR A 38 13.60 4.03 7.32
N ARG A 39 12.95 3.07 8.01
CA ARG A 39 13.46 2.48 9.26
C ARG A 39 14.21 1.18 8.96
N GLY A 40 15.52 1.29 8.67
CA GLY A 40 16.39 0.16 8.30
C GLY A 40 16.34 -0.99 9.29
N GLU A 41 16.52 -0.73 10.57
CA GLU A 41 16.51 -1.76 11.64
C GLU A 41 15.17 -2.55 11.67
N ALA A 42 14.04 -1.88 11.47
CA ALA A 42 12.74 -2.55 11.43
C ALA A 42 12.56 -3.40 10.16
N LEU A 43 13.15 -3.01 9.05
CA LEU A 43 13.16 -3.80 7.82
C LEU A 43 14.04 -5.03 7.97
N GLU A 44 15.23 -4.89 8.57
CA GLU A 44 16.13 -6.01 8.85
C GLU A 44 15.50 -7.01 9.84
N ALA A 45 14.86 -6.50 10.90
CA ALA A 45 14.12 -7.35 11.84
C ALA A 45 13.01 -8.16 11.14
N LEU A 46 12.27 -7.53 10.22
CA LEU A 46 11.25 -8.20 9.43
C LEU A 46 11.87 -9.25 8.49
N ALA A 47 13.00 -8.93 7.83
CA ALA A 47 13.71 -9.87 6.97
C ALA A 47 14.22 -11.09 7.73
N LEU A 48 14.79 -10.88 8.92
CA LEU A 48 15.23 -11.97 9.81
C LEU A 48 14.08 -12.89 10.23
N ASP A 49 12.93 -12.32 10.56
CA ASP A 49 11.74 -13.10 10.92
C ASP A 49 11.18 -13.92 9.75
N LEU A 50 11.22 -13.38 8.54
CA LEU A 50 10.84 -14.08 7.31
C LEU A 50 11.91 -15.10 6.84
N LYS A 51 13.14 -15.03 7.33
CA LYS A 51 14.27 -15.97 7.16
C LYS A 51 14.87 -16.05 5.75
N CYS A 52 14.07 -16.15 4.72
CA CYS A 52 14.52 -16.34 3.34
C CYS A 52 13.64 -15.56 2.35
N ARG A 53 14.05 -15.51 1.10
CA ARG A 53 13.32 -14.83 0.02
C ARG A 53 12.93 -13.37 0.35
N THR A 54 13.84 -12.65 1.02
CA THR A 54 13.67 -11.24 1.36
C THR A 54 14.91 -10.44 1.01
N HIS A 55 14.69 -9.19 0.60
CA HIS A 55 15.75 -8.21 0.35
C HIS A 55 15.35 -6.89 1.00
N VAL A 56 16.26 -6.28 1.74
CA VAL A 56 16.03 -4.97 2.34
C VAL A 56 16.48 -3.89 1.37
N THR A 57 15.57 -3.00 1.01
CA THR A 57 15.79 -1.92 0.03
C THR A 57 15.31 -0.60 0.64
N PRO A 58 16.11 0.04 1.51
CA PRO A 58 15.70 1.28 2.19
C PRO A 58 15.44 2.40 1.19
N CYS A 59 14.40 3.20 1.44
CA CYS A 59 14.06 4.33 0.60
C CYS A 59 13.27 5.37 1.39
N ASP A 60 13.63 6.64 1.20
CA ASP A 60 12.81 7.77 1.61
C ASP A 60 12.01 8.29 0.41
N LEU A 61 10.71 8.08 0.43
CA LEU A 61 9.80 8.52 -0.63
C LEU A 61 9.54 10.04 -0.64
N SER A 62 10.02 10.78 0.34
CA SER A 62 10.03 12.25 0.31
C SER A 62 11.13 12.80 -0.61
N ASP A 63 12.17 12.02 -0.87
CA ASP A 63 13.22 12.33 -1.82
C ASP A 63 12.92 11.74 -3.21
N ALA A 64 12.89 12.61 -4.22
CA ALA A 64 12.57 12.23 -5.58
C ALA A 64 13.60 11.27 -6.18
N SER A 65 14.89 11.50 -5.93
CA SER A 65 15.98 10.68 -6.47
C SER A 65 16.00 9.28 -5.86
N SER A 66 15.78 9.20 -4.55
CA SER A 66 15.61 7.92 -3.83
C SER A 66 14.42 7.12 -4.36
N THR A 67 13.28 7.81 -4.60
CA THR A 67 12.08 7.19 -5.16
C THR A 67 12.32 6.64 -6.57
N GLU A 68 13.03 7.37 -7.43
CA GLU A 68 13.35 6.95 -8.81
C GLU A 68 14.33 5.77 -8.84
N ALA A 69 15.23 5.68 -7.88
CA ALA A 69 16.20 4.58 -7.77
C ALA A 69 15.58 3.29 -7.20
N LEU A 70 14.44 3.34 -6.49
CA LEU A 70 13.91 2.21 -5.73
C LEU A 70 13.52 1.02 -6.61
N VAL A 71 12.77 1.23 -7.69
CA VAL A 71 12.34 0.12 -8.58
C VAL A 71 13.54 -0.52 -9.28
N PRO A 72 14.50 0.23 -9.87
CA PRO A 72 15.74 -0.36 -10.39
C PRO A 72 16.52 -1.17 -9.36
N ALA A 73 16.64 -0.69 -8.12
CA ALA A 73 17.32 -1.41 -7.05
C ALA A 73 16.59 -2.71 -6.66
N ALA A 74 15.26 -2.66 -6.57
CA ALA A 74 14.46 -3.86 -6.32
C ALA A 74 14.56 -4.87 -7.47
N GLU A 75 14.50 -4.44 -8.73
CA GLU A 75 14.68 -5.33 -9.88
C GLU A 75 16.08 -5.96 -9.92
N ALA A 76 17.13 -5.21 -9.56
CA ALA A 76 18.49 -5.74 -9.47
C ALA A 76 18.62 -6.83 -8.39
N ALA A 77 17.95 -6.67 -7.24
CA ALA A 77 17.96 -7.64 -6.14
C ALA A 77 17.09 -8.87 -6.42
N LEU A 78 15.95 -8.69 -7.09
CA LEU A 78 14.94 -9.73 -7.32
C LEU A 78 15.05 -10.40 -8.69
N GLY A 79 15.80 -9.84 -9.63
CA GLY A 79 15.86 -10.26 -11.05
C GLY A 79 14.71 -9.67 -11.90
N SER A 80 13.56 -9.42 -11.31
CA SER A 80 12.38 -8.77 -11.94
C SER A 80 11.46 -8.19 -10.88
N LEU A 81 10.43 -7.44 -11.26
CA LEU A 81 9.39 -6.97 -10.35
C LEU A 81 8.01 -7.31 -10.90
N ASP A 82 7.35 -8.29 -10.29
CA ASP A 82 6.03 -8.78 -10.69
C ASP A 82 4.89 -8.09 -9.94
N ILE A 83 5.11 -7.76 -8.66
CA ILE A 83 4.10 -7.21 -7.76
C ILE A 83 4.66 -5.93 -7.12
N LEU A 84 3.97 -4.80 -7.31
CA LEU A 84 4.28 -3.54 -6.63
C LEU A 84 3.18 -3.21 -5.64
N VAL A 85 3.52 -3.07 -4.35
CA VAL A 85 2.59 -2.61 -3.32
C VAL A 85 3.00 -1.21 -2.85
N ASN A 86 2.26 -0.21 -3.27
CA ASN A 86 2.37 1.17 -2.81
C ASN A 86 1.60 1.33 -1.50
N ASN A 87 2.27 1.05 -0.37
CA ASN A 87 1.67 1.12 0.96
C ASN A 87 2.21 2.29 1.80
N ALA A 88 3.42 2.75 1.56
CA ALA A 88 3.98 3.87 2.31
C ALA A 88 3.05 5.10 2.28
N GLY A 89 2.91 5.76 3.42
CA GLY A 89 2.09 6.94 3.54
C GLY A 89 2.31 7.64 4.87
N VAL A 90 1.99 8.93 4.88
CA VAL A 90 2.05 9.80 6.05
C VAL A 90 0.77 10.59 6.17
N THR A 91 0.48 11.07 7.39
CA THR A 91 -0.55 12.07 7.65
C THR A 91 0.09 13.35 8.20
N ARG A 92 -0.53 14.48 7.93
CA ARG A 92 -0.23 15.79 8.50
C ARG A 92 -1.58 16.48 8.72
N ASP A 93 -2.22 16.09 9.82
CA ASP A 93 -3.59 16.45 10.10
C ASP A 93 -3.65 17.89 10.62
N ASN A 94 -4.51 18.71 10.02
CA ASN A 94 -4.79 20.08 10.46
C ASN A 94 -6.15 20.52 9.91
N LEU A 95 -6.84 21.43 10.62
CA LEU A 95 -8.07 22.01 10.11
C LEU A 95 -7.81 22.74 8.78
N PHE A 96 -8.74 22.66 7.84
CA PHE A 96 -8.57 23.18 6.49
C PHE A 96 -8.04 24.63 6.44
N MET A 97 -8.61 25.51 7.24
CA MET A 97 -8.17 26.93 7.33
C MET A 97 -6.77 27.13 7.93
N ARG A 98 -6.25 26.13 8.64
CA ARG A 98 -4.94 26.20 9.31
C ARG A 98 -3.88 25.33 8.64
N MET A 99 -4.29 24.50 7.68
CA MET A 99 -3.39 23.61 6.94
C MET A 99 -2.38 24.42 6.16
N LYS A 100 -1.08 24.14 6.39
CA LYS A 100 0.00 24.82 5.68
C LYS A 100 0.28 24.12 4.36
N ASP A 101 0.75 24.88 3.37
CA ASP A 101 1.14 24.35 2.06
C ASP A 101 2.18 23.21 2.21
N ALA A 102 3.15 23.36 3.12
CA ALA A 102 4.13 22.31 3.40
C ALA A 102 3.52 21.02 3.95
N GLU A 103 2.42 21.08 4.73
CA GLU A 103 1.70 19.89 5.24
C GLU A 103 0.91 19.23 4.09
N TRP A 104 0.35 20.03 3.21
CA TRP A 104 -0.32 19.56 1.99
C TRP A 104 0.66 18.89 1.05
N ASP A 105 1.73 19.58 0.66
CA ASP A 105 2.72 19.10 -0.30
C ASP A 105 3.42 17.81 0.19
N ALA A 106 3.79 17.73 1.46
CA ALA A 106 4.43 16.54 2.02
C ALA A 106 3.53 15.31 1.94
N VAL A 107 2.22 15.46 2.19
CA VAL A 107 1.27 14.34 2.09
C VAL A 107 1.05 13.93 0.64
N LEU A 108 0.87 14.87 -0.28
CA LEU A 108 0.72 14.55 -1.70
C LEU A 108 1.99 13.92 -2.29
N ALA A 109 3.15 14.44 -1.94
CA ALA A 109 4.43 13.91 -2.41
C ALA A 109 4.59 12.42 -2.10
N ILE A 110 4.34 12.02 -0.84
CA ILE A 110 4.56 10.63 -0.41
C ILE A 110 3.38 9.73 -0.78
N ASN A 111 2.13 10.18 -0.53
CA ASN A 111 0.97 9.30 -0.65
C ASN A 111 0.44 9.15 -2.09
N LEU A 112 0.77 10.09 -2.98
CA LEU A 112 0.28 10.10 -4.37
C LEU A 112 1.43 10.14 -5.39
N THR A 113 2.29 11.17 -5.31
CA THR A 113 3.33 11.36 -6.33
C THR A 113 4.36 10.24 -6.34
N ALA A 114 4.78 9.75 -5.16
CA ALA A 114 5.69 8.60 -5.09
C ALA A 114 5.06 7.34 -5.68
N ALA A 115 3.79 7.04 -5.37
CA ALA A 115 3.08 5.90 -5.95
C ALA A 115 2.98 5.98 -7.48
N PHE A 116 2.74 7.19 -8.03
CA PHE A 116 2.79 7.44 -9.47
C PHE A 116 4.19 7.13 -10.05
N ARG A 117 5.27 7.64 -9.45
CA ARG A 117 6.64 7.44 -9.91
C ARG A 117 7.02 5.96 -9.88
N LEU A 118 6.74 5.25 -8.79
CA LEU A 118 7.04 3.83 -8.63
C LEU A 118 6.24 2.98 -9.64
N SER A 119 4.95 3.26 -9.80
CA SER A 119 4.11 2.55 -10.78
C SER A 119 4.64 2.73 -12.20
N ARG A 120 4.97 3.98 -12.59
CA ARG A 120 5.55 4.29 -13.91
C ARG A 120 6.87 3.56 -14.13
N ALA A 121 7.75 3.50 -13.13
CA ALA A 121 9.02 2.79 -13.23
C ALA A 121 8.82 1.27 -13.40
N ALA A 122 7.93 0.66 -12.61
CA ALA A 122 7.65 -0.78 -12.66
C ALA A 122 7.02 -1.22 -13.99
N LEU A 123 6.20 -0.36 -14.61
CA LEU A 123 5.53 -0.67 -15.87
C LEU A 123 6.48 -1.06 -16.99
N LYS A 124 7.69 -0.49 -17.06
CA LYS A 124 8.66 -0.82 -18.11
C LYS A 124 8.97 -2.32 -18.17
N GLY A 125 9.25 -2.92 -17.02
CA GLY A 125 9.49 -4.36 -16.90
C GLY A 125 8.22 -5.19 -17.08
N MET A 126 7.12 -4.78 -16.43
CA MET A 126 5.83 -5.47 -16.47
C MET A 126 5.25 -5.55 -17.90
N LEU A 127 5.30 -4.45 -18.68
CA LEU A 127 4.84 -4.42 -20.07
C LEU A 127 5.64 -5.37 -20.97
N LYS A 128 6.97 -5.44 -20.79
CA LYS A 128 7.83 -6.34 -21.55
C LYS A 128 7.50 -7.81 -21.29
N ARG A 129 7.22 -8.16 -20.02
CA ARG A 129 6.88 -9.53 -19.60
C ARG A 129 5.39 -9.86 -19.80
N ARG A 130 4.54 -8.86 -20.09
CA ARG A 130 3.07 -8.98 -20.17
C ARG A 130 2.47 -9.57 -18.89
N PHE A 131 3.03 -9.18 -17.77
CA PHE A 131 2.58 -9.57 -16.42
C PHE A 131 2.93 -8.48 -15.41
N GLY A 132 1.99 -8.14 -14.54
CA GLY A 132 2.19 -7.22 -13.43
C GLY A 132 0.96 -7.14 -12.52
N ARG A 133 1.23 -6.83 -11.25
CA ARG A 133 0.23 -6.56 -10.21
C ARG A 133 0.61 -5.30 -9.48
N ILE A 134 -0.16 -4.23 -9.63
CA ILE A 134 0.04 -2.98 -8.89
C ILE A 134 -1.10 -2.88 -7.87
N ILE A 135 -0.74 -2.82 -6.59
CA ILE A 135 -1.69 -2.75 -5.47
C ILE A 135 -1.40 -1.47 -4.70
N ASN A 136 -2.35 -0.55 -4.69
CA ASN A 136 -2.26 0.72 -4.01
C ASN A 136 -3.05 0.69 -2.69
N ILE A 137 -2.38 0.94 -1.56
CA ILE A 137 -3.06 1.02 -0.27
C ILE A 137 -3.62 2.44 -0.11
N THR A 138 -4.92 2.54 -0.23
CA THR A 138 -5.69 3.78 -0.11
C THR A 138 -6.22 3.94 1.32
N SER A 139 -7.43 4.40 1.50
CA SER A 139 -8.13 4.50 2.78
C SER A 139 -9.62 4.73 2.52
N ILE A 140 -10.47 4.37 3.46
CA ILE A 140 -11.86 4.82 3.45
C ILE A 140 -11.96 6.34 3.40
N VAL A 141 -11.00 7.06 4.01
CA VAL A 141 -10.94 8.53 4.03
C VAL A 141 -10.84 9.13 2.62
N GLY A 142 -10.25 8.41 1.67
CA GLY A 142 -10.23 8.82 0.27
C GLY A 142 -11.61 8.79 -0.41
N VAL A 143 -12.60 8.18 0.22
CA VAL A 143 -13.99 8.07 -0.26
C VAL A 143 -14.93 8.95 0.56
N THR A 144 -14.82 8.88 1.89
CA THR A 144 -15.74 9.57 2.82
C THR A 144 -15.29 10.98 3.18
N GLY A 145 -14.00 11.29 3.01
CA GLY A 145 -13.39 12.42 3.69
C GLY A 145 -13.25 12.20 5.19
N ASN A 146 -12.50 13.09 5.85
CA ASN A 146 -12.42 13.15 7.31
C ASN A 146 -12.02 14.58 7.73
N PRO A 147 -12.68 15.21 8.69
CA PRO A 147 -12.28 16.53 9.20
C PRO A 147 -10.81 16.53 9.63
N GLY A 148 -10.07 17.57 9.23
CA GLY A 148 -8.64 17.70 9.53
C GLY A 148 -7.70 16.92 8.59
N GLN A 149 -8.21 16.16 7.63
CA GLN A 149 -7.42 15.32 6.73
C GLN A 149 -7.64 15.65 5.24
N ALA A 150 -7.86 16.90 4.89
CA ALA A 150 -8.13 17.26 3.50
C ALA A 150 -7.00 16.87 2.54
N ASN A 151 -5.73 17.06 2.93
CA ASN A 151 -4.55 16.63 2.19
C ASN A 151 -4.50 15.09 2.01
N TYR A 152 -4.74 14.34 3.08
CA TYR A 152 -4.73 12.87 3.05
C TYR A 152 -5.90 12.33 2.22
N ALA A 153 -7.11 12.87 2.41
CA ALA A 153 -8.28 12.51 1.62
C ALA A 153 -8.05 12.76 0.13
N ALA A 154 -7.53 13.94 -0.22
CA ALA A 154 -7.20 14.29 -1.61
C ALA A 154 -6.17 13.31 -2.21
N ALA A 155 -5.09 13.00 -1.49
CA ALA A 155 -4.07 12.07 -1.95
C ALA A 155 -4.64 10.66 -2.17
N LYS A 156 -5.45 10.15 -1.22
CA LYS A 156 -6.02 8.79 -1.32
C LYS A 156 -7.14 8.70 -2.37
N ALA A 157 -7.95 9.73 -2.53
CA ALA A 157 -8.92 9.83 -3.63
C ALA A 157 -8.21 9.92 -5.00
N GLY A 158 -7.17 10.74 -5.10
CA GLY A 158 -6.34 10.85 -6.30
C GLY A 158 -5.68 9.52 -6.67
N LEU A 159 -5.22 8.76 -5.68
CA LEU A 159 -4.63 7.44 -5.88
C LEU A 159 -5.66 6.43 -6.44
N ILE A 160 -6.91 6.48 -5.97
CA ILE A 160 -8.01 5.66 -6.52
C ILE A 160 -8.26 6.01 -7.98
N ALA A 161 -8.41 7.31 -8.29
CA ALA A 161 -8.67 7.77 -9.66
C ALA A 161 -7.51 7.44 -10.61
N MET A 162 -6.26 7.69 -10.18
CA MET A 162 -5.05 7.34 -10.93
C MET A 162 -4.99 5.84 -11.22
N SER A 163 -5.34 5.00 -10.25
CA SER A 163 -5.35 3.54 -10.41
C SER A 163 -6.32 3.08 -11.48
N LYS A 164 -7.51 3.68 -11.57
CA LYS A 164 -8.51 3.38 -12.60
C LYS A 164 -8.01 3.74 -14.00
N SER A 165 -7.41 4.93 -14.16
CA SER A 165 -6.85 5.36 -15.44
C SER A 165 -5.73 4.41 -15.89
N LEU A 166 -4.78 4.11 -15.00
CA LEU A 166 -3.69 3.20 -15.30
C LEU A 166 -4.19 1.78 -15.63
N ALA A 167 -5.19 1.29 -14.89
CA ALA A 167 -5.80 -0.02 -15.14
C ALA A 167 -6.33 -0.13 -16.57
N ALA A 168 -7.05 0.89 -17.04
CA ALA A 168 -7.60 0.93 -18.40
C ALA A 168 -6.49 0.90 -19.48
N GLU A 169 -5.38 1.58 -19.24
CA GLU A 169 -4.25 1.64 -20.18
C GLU A 169 -3.52 0.30 -20.32
N VAL A 170 -3.39 -0.47 -19.23
CA VAL A 170 -2.48 -1.63 -19.19
C VAL A 170 -3.18 -3.00 -19.12
N ALA A 171 -4.49 -3.05 -18.98
CA ALA A 171 -5.25 -4.29 -18.83
C ALA A 171 -4.98 -5.28 -19.98
N SER A 172 -4.91 -4.80 -21.23
CA SER A 172 -4.62 -5.64 -22.40
C SER A 172 -3.22 -6.24 -22.43
N ARG A 173 -2.38 -5.82 -21.49
CA ARG A 173 -1.01 -6.31 -21.31
C ARG A 173 -0.86 -7.33 -20.18
N GLY A 174 -1.96 -7.82 -19.60
CA GLY A 174 -1.93 -8.78 -18.49
C GLY A 174 -1.50 -8.15 -17.15
N ILE A 175 -1.59 -6.83 -17.04
CA ILE A 175 -1.26 -6.08 -15.83
C ILE A 175 -2.55 -5.64 -15.17
N THR A 176 -2.70 -5.90 -13.87
CA THR A 176 -3.82 -5.40 -13.08
C THR A 176 -3.38 -4.30 -12.13
N VAL A 177 -4.24 -3.31 -11.93
CA VAL A 177 -4.00 -2.20 -11.01
C VAL A 177 -5.23 -2.05 -10.12
N ASN A 178 -5.07 -2.31 -8.83
CA ASN A 178 -6.18 -2.28 -7.87
C ASN A 178 -5.80 -1.50 -6.61
N CYS A 179 -6.81 -1.07 -5.89
CA CYS A 179 -6.68 -0.44 -4.59
C CYS A 179 -7.20 -1.36 -3.48
N ILE A 180 -6.60 -1.27 -2.30
CA ILE A 180 -7.20 -1.74 -1.05
C ILE A 180 -7.49 -0.49 -0.23
N ALA A 181 -8.71 -0.37 0.28
CA ALA A 181 -9.17 0.75 1.10
C ALA A 181 -9.42 0.26 2.54
N PRO A 182 -8.40 0.31 3.43
CA PRO A 182 -8.56 -0.05 4.82
C PRO A 182 -9.49 0.90 5.57
N GLY A 183 -10.21 0.37 6.56
CA GLY A 183 -10.81 1.14 7.64
C GLY A 183 -9.81 1.36 8.79
N PHE A 184 -10.30 1.34 10.03
CA PHE A 184 -9.43 1.38 11.20
C PHE A 184 -8.77 0.03 11.45
N ILE A 185 -7.44 0.00 11.32
CA ILE A 185 -6.59 -1.19 11.52
C ILE A 185 -5.82 -1.04 12.82
N ALA A 186 -5.79 -2.10 13.62
CA ALA A 186 -5.04 -2.15 14.87
C ALA A 186 -3.54 -1.87 14.62
N SER A 187 -2.97 -0.98 15.39
CA SER A 187 -1.61 -0.52 15.27
C SER A 187 -1.15 0.09 16.61
N PRO A 188 0.14 0.29 16.86
CA PRO A 188 0.61 1.00 18.06
C PRO A 188 -0.05 2.38 18.25
N MET A 189 -0.46 3.03 17.16
CA MET A 189 -1.18 4.31 17.23
C MET A 189 -2.60 4.14 17.77
N THR A 190 -3.31 3.08 17.38
CA THR A 190 -4.66 2.79 17.89
C THR A 190 -4.63 2.22 19.32
N ASP A 191 -3.53 1.60 19.72
CA ASP A 191 -3.34 1.08 21.07
C ASP A 191 -3.09 2.21 22.09
N ALA A 192 -2.57 3.35 21.63
CA ALA A 192 -2.35 4.55 22.45
C ALA A 192 -3.65 5.37 22.69
N LEU A 193 -4.76 5.01 22.06
CA LEU A 193 -6.05 5.70 22.23
C LEU A 193 -6.64 5.42 23.62
N ASN A 194 -7.24 6.45 24.23
CA ASN A 194 -8.00 6.26 25.48
C ASN A 194 -9.31 5.50 25.22
N GLY A 195 -9.92 4.98 26.31
CA GLY A 195 -11.13 4.15 26.23
C GLY A 195 -12.28 4.80 25.46
N LYS A 196 -12.53 6.11 25.67
CA LYS A 196 -13.60 6.85 24.98
C LYS A 196 -13.35 6.99 23.48
N GLN A 197 -12.10 7.28 23.09
CA GLN A 197 -11.72 7.37 21.68
C GLN A 197 -11.84 6.02 20.99
N ARG A 198 -11.42 4.94 21.67
CA ARG A 198 -11.54 3.58 21.16
C ARG A 198 -13.01 3.18 20.99
N GLU A 199 -13.87 3.49 21.96
CA GLU A 199 -15.29 3.22 21.89
C GLU A 199 -15.96 3.98 20.74
N ALA A 200 -15.64 5.27 20.56
CA ALA A 200 -16.13 6.08 19.45
C ALA A 200 -15.73 5.51 18.08
N ILE A 201 -14.50 5.00 17.93
CA ILE A 201 -14.06 4.32 16.71
C ILE A 201 -14.85 3.02 16.52
N LEU A 202 -14.95 2.17 17.56
CA LEU A 202 -15.63 0.88 17.47
C LEU A 202 -17.12 1.04 17.13
N SER A 203 -17.78 2.07 17.65
CA SER A 203 -19.18 2.37 17.33
C SER A 203 -19.40 2.75 15.86
N SER A 204 -18.36 3.24 15.17
CA SER A 204 -18.40 3.56 13.74
C SER A 204 -18.13 2.36 12.83
N VAL A 205 -17.68 1.22 13.38
CA VAL A 205 -17.38 0.00 12.64
C VAL A 205 -18.51 -1.01 12.80
N PRO A 206 -19.32 -1.30 11.78
CA PRO A 206 -20.42 -2.27 11.87
C PRO A 206 -20.02 -3.66 12.40
N MET A 207 -18.80 -4.14 12.08
CA MET A 207 -18.27 -5.40 12.63
C MET A 207 -17.88 -5.32 14.11
N GLY A 208 -17.94 -4.15 14.77
CA GLY A 208 -17.66 -3.97 16.19
C GLY A 208 -16.22 -4.22 16.63
N ARG A 209 -15.27 -4.34 15.67
CA ARG A 209 -13.84 -4.54 15.95
C ARG A 209 -12.96 -3.75 15.00
N LEU A 210 -11.75 -3.44 15.44
CA LEU A 210 -10.70 -2.98 14.51
C LEU A 210 -10.31 -4.12 13.56
N GLY A 211 -9.95 -3.78 12.34
CA GLY A 211 -9.28 -4.71 11.44
C GLY A 211 -7.86 -5.02 11.94
N ALA A 212 -7.33 -6.15 11.54
CA ALA A 212 -5.93 -6.51 11.76
C ALA A 212 -5.12 -6.27 10.47
N GLY A 213 -3.80 -6.08 10.60
CA GLY A 213 -2.91 -6.05 9.44
C GLY A 213 -3.06 -7.28 8.55
N ALA A 214 -3.36 -8.45 9.14
CA ALA A 214 -3.61 -9.70 8.41
C ALA A 214 -4.84 -9.63 7.48
N ASP A 215 -5.89 -8.87 7.84
CA ASP A 215 -7.06 -8.66 6.97
C ASP A 215 -6.63 -7.96 5.66
N ILE A 216 -5.71 -6.99 5.76
CA ILE A 216 -5.15 -6.29 4.59
C ILE A 216 -4.16 -7.18 3.83
N GLY A 217 -3.34 -7.96 4.55
CA GLY A 217 -2.40 -8.91 3.96
C GLY A 217 -3.11 -9.97 3.11
N ALA A 218 -4.23 -10.51 3.57
CA ALA A 218 -5.04 -11.48 2.82
C ALA A 218 -5.62 -10.88 1.53
N ALA A 219 -6.15 -9.65 1.60
CA ALA A 219 -6.62 -8.91 0.44
C ALA A 219 -5.50 -8.65 -0.58
N ALA A 220 -4.30 -8.30 -0.11
CA ALA A 220 -3.13 -8.08 -0.96
C ALA A 220 -2.68 -9.39 -1.64
N ALA A 221 -2.64 -10.51 -0.92
CA ALA A 221 -2.30 -11.82 -1.48
C ALA A 221 -3.31 -12.23 -2.58
N TYR A 222 -4.60 -12.03 -2.35
CA TYR A 222 -5.63 -12.26 -3.38
C TYR A 222 -5.37 -11.40 -4.63
N LEU A 223 -5.24 -10.08 -4.49
CA LEU A 223 -5.05 -9.18 -5.63
C LEU A 223 -3.72 -9.40 -6.36
N ALA A 224 -2.71 -9.96 -5.69
CA ALA A 224 -1.43 -10.33 -6.28
C ALA A 224 -1.49 -11.63 -7.09
N SER A 225 -2.46 -12.49 -6.82
CA SER A 225 -2.53 -13.86 -7.33
C SER A 225 -3.08 -13.98 -8.76
N ALA A 226 -3.03 -15.20 -9.28
CA ALA A 226 -3.62 -15.54 -10.57
C ALA A 226 -5.16 -15.50 -10.51
N GLU A 227 -5.75 -15.81 -9.36
CA GLU A 227 -7.19 -15.79 -9.14
C GLU A 227 -7.80 -14.39 -9.30
N ALA A 228 -7.02 -13.33 -9.12
CA ALA A 228 -7.43 -11.94 -9.35
C ALA A 228 -7.09 -11.43 -10.77
N SER A 229 -6.74 -12.30 -11.72
CA SER A 229 -6.30 -11.89 -13.07
C SER A 229 -7.35 -11.13 -13.87
N TYR A 230 -8.63 -11.26 -13.51
CA TYR A 230 -9.75 -10.54 -14.15
C TYR A 230 -10.27 -9.37 -13.29
N VAL A 231 -9.55 -9.03 -12.21
CA VAL A 231 -9.88 -7.91 -11.31
C VAL A 231 -8.91 -6.77 -11.58
N THR A 232 -9.37 -5.66 -12.14
CA THR A 232 -8.55 -4.46 -12.37
C THR A 232 -9.38 -3.19 -12.25
N GLY A 233 -8.76 -2.08 -11.84
CA GLY A 233 -9.42 -0.80 -11.62
C GLY A 233 -10.32 -0.76 -10.38
N GLN A 234 -10.29 -1.79 -9.52
CA GLN A 234 -11.19 -1.92 -8.39
C GLN A 234 -10.58 -1.37 -7.09
N SER A 235 -11.46 -0.91 -6.20
CA SER A 235 -11.11 -0.59 -4.82
C SER A 235 -11.76 -1.61 -3.90
N LEU A 236 -10.96 -2.52 -3.36
CA LEU A 236 -11.42 -3.51 -2.39
C LEU A 236 -11.47 -2.87 -1.01
N HIS A 237 -12.68 -2.69 -0.49
CA HIS A 237 -12.93 -2.11 0.81
C HIS A 237 -12.75 -3.16 1.91
N VAL A 238 -11.72 -2.98 2.78
CA VAL A 238 -11.43 -3.86 3.92
C VAL A 238 -11.55 -3.02 5.19
N ASN A 239 -12.78 -2.73 5.57
CA ASN A 239 -13.08 -1.67 6.54
C ASN A 239 -14.15 -2.04 7.59
N GLY A 240 -14.51 -3.32 7.69
CA GLY A 240 -15.51 -3.78 8.68
C GLY A 240 -16.93 -3.23 8.46
N GLY A 241 -17.24 -2.80 7.22
CA GLY A 241 -18.53 -2.25 6.86
C GLY A 241 -18.67 -0.73 7.06
N MET A 242 -17.59 -0.01 7.40
CA MET A 242 -17.64 1.45 7.59
C MET A 242 -18.06 2.22 6.34
N THR A 243 -17.77 1.66 5.16
CA THR A 243 -18.18 2.22 3.88
C THR A 243 -18.54 1.08 2.93
N MET A 244 -19.76 1.13 2.40
CA MET A 244 -20.33 0.16 1.46
C MET A 244 -20.68 0.90 0.17
N ILE A 245 -19.88 0.69 -0.90
CA ILE A 245 -20.03 1.33 -2.22
C ILE A 245 -19.73 0.34 -3.33
#